data_6a1f98b86a7426402b1eb8822d203267
#
_entry.id   6a1f98b86a7426402b1eb8822d203267
#
_cell.length_a   1.000
_cell.length_b   1.000
_cell.length_c   1.000
_cell.angle_alpha   90.00
_cell.angle_beta   90.00
_cell.angle_gamma   90.00
#
_symmetry.space_group_name_H-M   'P 1'
#
loop_
_entity.id
_entity.type
_entity.pdbx_description
1 polymer ?
#
loop_
_entity_poly.entity_id
_entity_poly.type
_entity_poly.pdbx_seq_one_letter_code
_entity_poly.pdbx_strand_id
1 'polypeptide(L)'
;MKYILLAISILVLCACGGGTDKKTQDSNELPDETASFTLQNIRFDAKDYYEGEQVTVTEGTSFEVQWVSPTSASYLIDLYLSTNGAVHSNSNKIVELKCGSASFSLCPNATAEVQCEIDDNKLSCSIGSDYLGSVDFQEQELSKLKFIIKGCDALSNCDVKTFNLSVQNKTG
;
A
#
# COMPACT_ATOMS: atom_id res chain seq x y z
N MET A 1 40.14 45.89 64.11
CA MET A 1 39.70 47.27 63.83
C MET A 1 38.65 47.21 62.72
N LYS A 2 37.47 47.77 63.08
CA LYS A 2 36.46 48.43 62.25
C LYS A 2 35.84 47.59 61.11
N TYR A 3 34.66 47.13 61.33
CA TYR A 3 33.31 47.65 61.00
C TYR A 3 33.23 48.24 59.60
N ILE A 4 32.32 47.69 58.77
CA ILE A 4 31.12 48.40 58.30
C ILE A 4 30.19 47.44 57.67
N LEU A 5 29.02 47.34 58.27
CA LEU A 5 27.75 46.85 57.71
C LEU A 5 27.27 47.80 56.59
N LEU A 6 26.71 47.29 55.57
CA LEU A 6 25.64 47.98 54.85
C LEU A 6 24.70 47.00 54.21
N ALA A 7 23.56 46.92 54.80
CA ALA A 7 22.32 46.40 54.24
C ALA A 7 21.77 47.40 53.21
N ILE A 8 20.99 46.99 52.34
CA ILE A 8 19.94 47.71 51.55
C ILE A 8 19.74 46.92 50.30
N SER A 9 18.66 46.56 49.77
CA SER A 9 17.24 46.76 49.99
C SER A 9 16.50 45.80 48.99
N ILE A 10 15.51 45.24 49.49
CA ILE A 10 14.50 44.48 48.75
C ILE A 10 13.82 45.43 47.76
N LEU A 11 13.77 45.09 46.50
CA LEU A 11 12.79 45.64 45.57
C LEU A 11 12.04 44.50 44.90
N VAL A 12 10.90 44.22 45.49
CA VAL A 12 9.84 43.41 44.89
C VAL A 12 9.18 44.26 43.81
N LEU A 13 9.35 43.86 42.57
CA LEU A 13 8.52 44.33 41.47
C LEU A 13 7.66 43.18 40.99
N CYS A 14 6.46 43.14 41.50
CA CYS A 14 5.35 42.45 40.85
C CYS A 14 5.09 43.11 39.49
N ALA A 15 5.43 42.47 38.42
CA ALA A 15 4.89 42.74 37.09
C ALA A 15 4.01 41.57 36.69
N CYS A 16 2.71 41.73 36.88
CA CYS A 16 1.69 41.02 36.20
C CYS A 16 1.82 41.32 34.69
N GLY A 17 2.09 40.32 33.88
CA GLY A 17 2.15 40.48 32.42
C GLY A 17 2.03 39.14 31.76
N GLY A 18 0.86 38.89 31.16
CA GLY A 18 0.40 37.84 30.29
C GLY A 18 1.40 36.78 29.85
N GLY A 19 1.33 35.61 30.45
CA GLY A 19 2.02 34.43 29.99
C GLY A 19 1.31 33.87 28.75
N THR A 20 1.91 34.03 27.61
CA THR A 20 1.72 33.06 26.54
C THR A 20 2.45 31.80 26.96
N ASP A 21 1.70 30.79 27.36
CA ASP A 21 2.20 29.45 27.54
C ASP A 21 2.76 28.97 26.18
N LYS A 22 4.06 29.17 26.01
CA LYS A 22 4.81 28.32 25.11
C LYS A 22 4.81 26.94 25.74
N LYS A 23 3.84 26.12 25.37
CA LYS A 23 3.97 24.69 25.45
C LYS A 23 5.28 24.34 24.78
N THR A 24 6.26 24.03 25.60
CA THR A 24 7.41 23.25 25.16
C THR A 24 6.80 21.94 24.63
N GLN A 25 6.73 21.83 23.32
CA GLN A 25 6.33 20.64 22.67
C GLN A 25 7.43 19.62 22.96
N ASP A 26 7.14 18.79 23.95
CA ASP A 26 7.94 17.62 24.26
C ASP A 26 7.84 16.73 23.02
N SER A 27 8.89 16.74 22.19
CA SER A 27 8.97 16.00 20.91
C SER A 27 9.18 14.51 21.14
N ASN A 28 8.48 13.95 22.11
CA ASN A 28 8.33 12.51 22.33
C ASN A 28 6.87 12.08 22.06
N GLU A 29 6.25 12.68 21.06
CA GLU A 29 5.12 12.04 20.43
C GLU A 29 5.71 10.85 19.69
N LEU A 30 5.56 9.66 20.28
CA LEU A 30 5.72 8.41 19.55
C LEU A 30 4.95 8.57 18.24
N PRO A 31 5.53 8.15 17.08
CA PRO A 31 4.79 8.18 15.84
C PRO A 31 3.45 7.49 16.09
N ASP A 32 2.39 8.17 15.71
CA ASP A 32 1.02 7.65 15.81
C ASP A 32 1.00 6.26 15.14
N GLU A 33 1.02 5.20 15.95
CA GLU A 33 1.07 3.80 15.50
C GLU A 33 -0.21 3.36 14.79
N THR A 34 -1.09 4.31 14.49
CA THR A 34 -2.35 4.07 13.79
C THR A 34 -2.34 4.42 12.31
N ALA A 35 -1.17 4.68 11.71
CA ALA A 35 -1.09 4.83 10.27
C ALA A 35 -1.45 3.48 9.62
N SER A 36 -2.71 3.33 9.24
CA SER A 36 -3.18 2.15 8.52
C SER A 36 -2.41 2.01 7.20
N PHE A 37 -1.94 0.80 6.90
CA PHE A 37 -1.35 0.51 5.60
C PHE A 37 -2.35 0.84 4.48
N THR A 38 -1.89 1.51 3.42
CA THR A 38 -2.74 1.86 2.28
C THR A 38 -2.02 1.58 0.96
N LEU A 39 -2.78 1.09 -0.01
CA LEU A 39 -2.38 0.97 -1.40
C LEU A 39 -2.89 2.19 -2.17
N GLN A 40 -1.99 2.85 -2.88
CA GLN A 40 -2.30 4.04 -3.66
C GLN A 40 -1.92 3.82 -5.14
N ASN A 41 -2.51 4.64 -6.01
CA ASN A 41 -2.14 4.69 -7.43
C ASN A 41 -2.06 3.30 -8.08
N ILE A 42 -3.14 2.52 -7.96
CA ILE A 42 -3.22 1.24 -8.67
C ILE A 42 -3.35 1.52 -10.15
N ARG A 43 -2.47 0.88 -10.94
CA ARG A 43 -2.42 1.05 -12.39
C ARG A 43 -2.48 -0.28 -13.10
N PHE A 44 -3.17 -0.26 -14.23
CA PHE A 44 -3.09 -1.30 -15.23
C PHE A 44 -2.65 -0.64 -16.55
N ASP A 45 -1.56 -1.14 -17.15
CA ASP A 45 -0.94 -0.55 -18.37
C ASP A 45 -0.71 0.97 -18.26
N ALA A 46 -0.11 1.40 -17.16
CA ALA A 46 0.19 2.80 -16.84
C ALA A 46 -1.04 3.73 -16.69
N LYS A 47 -2.27 3.21 -16.73
CA LYS A 47 -3.50 3.95 -16.48
C LYS A 47 -3.96 3.75 -15.04
N ASP A 48 -4.28 4.85 -14.34
CA ASP A 48 -4.80 4.82 -12.98
C ASP A 48 -6.25 4.29 -12.95
N TYR A 49 -6.54 3.44 -11.96
CA TYR A 49 -7.86 2.89 -11.69
C TYR A 49 -8.22 3.03 -10.23
N TYR A 50 -9.50 3.28 -9.98
CA TYR A 50 -10.07 3.32 -8.64
C TYR A 50 -10.78 2.01 -8.32
N GLU A 51 -10.89 1.72 -7.03
CA GLU A 51 -11.58 0.52 -6.56
C GLU A 51 -12.99 0.39 -7.15
N GLY A 52 -13.31 -0.81 -7.61
CA GLY A 52 -14.59 -1.12 -8.25
C GLY A 52 -14.68 -0.82 -9.74
N GLU A 53 -13.71 -0.10 -10.32
CA GLU A 53 -13.69 0.17 -11.75
C GLU A 53 -13.46 -1.10 -12.58
N GLN A 54 -13.85 -1.00 -13.85
CA GLN A 54 -13.66 -2.07 -14.82
C GLN A 54 -12.33 -1.89 -15.54
N VAL A 55 -11.47 -2.89 -15.42
CA VAL A 55 -10.23 -3.03 -16.20
C VAL A 55 -10.53 -3.94 -17.39
N THR A 56 -10.21 -3.49 -18.58
CA THR A 56 -10.37 -4.28 -19.80
C THR A 56 -9.01 -4.77 -20.25
N VAL A 57 -8.88 -6.08 -20.42
CA VAL A 57 -7.67 -6.75 -20.89
C VAL A 57 -7.97 -7.56 -22.14
N THR A 58 -6.96 -7.81 -22.97
CA THR A 58 -7.10 -8.60 -24.19
C THR A 58 -6.50 -9.99 -23.97
N GLU A 59 -7.24 -11.04 -24.28
CA GLU A 59 -6.76 -12.42 -24.21
C GLU A 59 -5.48 -12.63 -25.03
N GLY A 60 -4.51 -13.35 -24.47
CA GLY A 60 -3.20 -13.58 -25.09
C GLY A 60 -2.36 -12.30 -25.22
N THR A 61 -2.63 -11.29 -24.41
CA THR A 61 -1.83 -10.06 -24.35
C THR A 61 -1.50 -9.75 -22.90
N SER A 62 -0.22 -9.55 -22.61
CA SER A 62 0.23 -9.18 -21.27
C SER A 62 -0.21 -7.76 -20.94
N PHE A 63 -0.55 -7.53 -19.68
CA PHE A 63 -0.83 -6.23 -19.09
C PHE A 63 -0.05 -6.03 -17.80
N GLU A 64 0.33 -4.80 -17.54
CA GLU A 64 1.08 -4.44 -16.33
C GLU A 64 0.13 -4.16 -15.15
N VAL A 65 0.56 -4.58 -13.97
CA VAL A 65 -0.08 -4.22 -12.70
C VAL A 65 0.92 -3.50 -11.82
N GLN A 66 0.60 -2.28 -11.44
CA GLN A 66 1.43 -1.42 -10.60
C GLN A 66 0.65 -0.95 -9.37
N TRP A 67 1.36 -0.73 -8.29
CA TRP A 67 0.82 -0.09 -7.08
C TRP A 67 1.90 0.74 -6.41
N VAL A 68 1.45 1.68 -5.59
CA VAL A 68 2.33 2.47 -4.73
C VAL A 68 1.90 2.30 -3.28
N SER A 69 2.84 2.05 -2.40
CA SER A 69 2.65 2.17 -0.97
C SER A 69 3.45 3.37 -0.44
N PRO A 70 2.88 4.22 0.40
CA PRO A 70 3.59 5.36 0.97
C PRO A 70 4.65 4.94 1.99
N THR A 71 4.68 3.68 2.41
CA THR A 71 5.64 3.16 3.37
C THR A 71 6.89 2.61 2.69
N SER A 72 8.06 2.89 3.28
CA SER A 72 9.32 2.23 2.94
C SER A 72 9.58 0.99 3.82
N ALA A 73 8.73 0.74 4.81
CA ALA A 73 8.80 -0.47 5.62
C ALA A 73 8.42 -1.70 4.82
N SER A 74 8.81 -2.87 5.32
CA SER A 74 8.46 -4.15 4.68
C SER A 74 6.96 -4.39 4.72
N TYR A 75 6.39 -4.83 3.60
CA TYR A 75 5.00 -5.21 3.48
C TYR A 75 4.84 -6.41 2.53
N LEU A 76 3.70 -7.07 2.61
CA LEU A 76 3.32 -8.17 1.71
C LEU A 76 2.27 -7.68 0.72
N ILE A 77 2.39 -8.14 -0.52
CA ILE A 77 1.35 -8.00 -1.55
C ILE A 77 0.91 -9.37 -2.00
N ASP A 78 -0.39 -9.58 -1.94
CA ASP A 78 -1.05 -10.73 -2.55
C ASP A 78 -1.93 -10.27 -3.71
N LEU A 79 -1.85 -10.96 -4.84
CA LEU A 79 -2.75 -10.80 -5.97
C LEU A 79 -3.65 -12.03 -6.10
N TYR A 80 -4.92 -11.79 -6.39
CA TYR A 80 -5.92 -12.86 -6.52
C TYR A 80 -6.79 -12.65 -7.75
N LEU A 81 -7.25 -13.76 -8.32
CA LEU A 81 -8.35 -13.78 -9.27
C LEU A 81 -9.56 -14.42 -8.59
N SER A 82 -10.70 -13.75 -8.57
CA SER A 82 -11.93 -14.29 -8.01
C SER A 82 -13.05 -14.32 -9.05
N THR A 83 -13.80 -15.40 -9.07
CA THR A 83 -15.02 -15.59 -9.86
C THR A 83 -16.28 -15.51 -8.98
N ASN A 84 -16.08 -15.36 -7.66
CA ASN A 84 -17.15 -15.35 -6.67
C ASN A 84 -17.10 -14.06 -5.82
N GLY A 85 -17.41 -12.93 -6.44
CA GLY A 85 -17.37 -11.63 -5.78
C GLY A 85 -15.95 -11.21 -5.41
N ALA A 86 -15.80 -10.50 -4.29
CA ALA A 86 -14.50 -10.03 -3.78
C ALA A 86 -13.84 -11.02 -2.80
N VAL A 87 -14.08 -12.31 -2.97
CA VAL A 87 -13.51 -13.34 -2.10
C VAL A 87 -12.05 -13.60 -2.47
N HIS A 88 -11.16 -13.53 -1.48
CA HIS A 88 -9.75 -13.87 -1.64
C HIS A 88 -9.36 -14.96 -0.63
N SER A 89 -8.64 -15.95 -1.12
CA SER A 89 -8.20 -17.12 -0.34
C SER A 89 -6.94 -17.72 -0.99
N ASN A 90 -6.32 -18.67 -0.31
CA ASN A 90 -5.14 -19.34 -0.88
C ASN A 90 -5.44 -20.10 -2.19
N SER A 91 -6.69 -20.50 -2.43
CA SER A 91 -7.08 -21.25 -3.64
C SER A 91 -7.18 -20.37 -4.88
N ASN A 92 -7.30 -19.06 -4.73
CA ASN A 92 -7.38 -18.11 -5.84
C ASN A 92 -6.26 -17.05 -5.79
N LYS A 93 -5.22 -17.30 -4.99
CA LYS A 93 -4.01 -16.48 -4.95
C LYS A 93 -3.13 -16.80 -6.17
N ILE A 94 -2.72 -15.74 -6.87
CA ILE A 94 -1.80 -15.83 -8.01
C ILE A 94 -0.39 -15.52 -7.55
N VAL A 95 -0.23 -14.46 -6.74
CA VAL A 95 1.06 -13.87 -6.40
C VAL A 95 1.12 -13.61 -4.91
N GLU A 96 2.30 -13.83 -4.34
CA GLU A 96 2.69 -13.35 -3.03
C GLU A 96 4.08 -12.70 -3.14
N LEU A 97 4.17 -11.41 -2.87
CA LEU A 97 5.40 -10.65 -2.95
C LEU A 97 5.75 -9.99 -1.62
N LYS A 98 7.04 -9.94 -1.34
CA LYS A 98 7.60 -9.19 -0.20
C LYS A 98 8.22 -7.91 -0.73
N CYS A 99 7.73 -6.78 -0.24
CA CYS A 99 8.05 -5.45 -0.75
C CYS A 99 8.63 -4.54 0.34
N GLY A 100 9.15 -3.38 -0.08
CA GLY A 100 9.42 -2.24 0.79
C GLY A 100 10.77 -2.21 1.49
N SER A 101 11.55 -3.29 1.55
CA SER A 101 12.89 -3.27 2.15
C SER A 101 13.96 -3.75 1.17
N ALA A 102 15.22 -3.37 1.43
CA ALA A 102 16.37 -3.77 0.61
C ALA A 102 16.58 -5.30 0.53
N SER A 103 16.02 -6.07 1.43
CA SER A 103 16.04 -7.53 1.41
C SER A 103 14.95 -8.15 0.53
N PHE A 104 14.00 -7.36 0.04
CA PHE A 104 12.90 -7.81 -0.81
C PHE A 104 13.07 -7.24 -2.21
N SER A 105 13.81 -7.95 -3.05
CA SER A 105 14.21 -7.48 -4.38
C SER A 105 13.07 -7.43 -5.40
N LEU A 106 11.99 -8.19 -5.19
CA LEU A 106 10.88 -8.27 -6.15
C LEU A 106 9.98 -7.03 -6.14
N CYS A 107 9.91 -6.29 -5.03
CA CYS A 107 9.19 -5.02 -4.92
C CYS A 107 10.11 -3.97 -4.29
N PRO A 108 11.16 -3.50 -4.98
CA PRO A 108 12.04 -2.48 -4.44
C PRO A 108 11.29 -1.15 -4.33
N ASN A 109 11.53 -0.42 -3.24
CA ASN A 109 10.89 0.88 -2.96
C ASN A 109 9.37 0.77 -2.75
N ALA A 110 8.65 1.86 -3.00
CA ALA A 110 7.20 1.96 -2.82
C ALA A 110 6.40 1.58 -4.06
N THR A 111 7.05 1.24 -5.16
CA THR A 111 6.42 0.89 -6.44
C THR A 111 6.89 -0.48 -6.91
N ALA A 112 5.97 -1.26 -7.42
CA ALA A 112 6.26 -2.54 -8.04
C ALA A 112 5.42 -2.72 -9.30
N GLU A 113 5.95 -3.50 -10.24
CA GLU A 113 5.33 -3.82 -11.51
C GLU A 113 5.27 -5.34 -11.65
N VAL A 114 4.11 -5.83 -12.03
CA VAL A 114 3.88 -7.24 -12.31
C VAL A 114 3.26 -7.35 -13.69
N GLN A 115 3.76 -8.23 -14.52
CA GLN A 115 3.18 -8.56 -15.82
C GLN A 115 2.21 -9.73 -15.67
N CYS A 116 0.97 -9.54 -16.07
CA CYS A 116 -0.05 -10.58 -16.05
C CYS A 116 -0.62 -10.81 -17.45
N GLU A 117 -1.09 -12.03 -17.73
CA GLU A 117 -1.70 -12.39 -18.99
C GLU A 117 -2.88 -13.35 -18.74
N ILE A 118 -3.95 -13.13 -19.45
CA ILE A 118 -5.06 -14.11 -19.52
C ILE A 118 -4.94 -14.85 -20.85
N ASP A 119 -4.74 -16.15 -20.78
CA ASP A 119 -4.71 -17.04 -21.93
C ASP A 119 -5.32 -18.41 -21.55
N ASP A 120 -6.13 -18.96 -22.43
CA ASP A 120 -6.78 -20.28 -22.25
C ASP A 120 -7.45 -20.44 -20.87
N ASN A 121 -8.29 -19.48 -20.48
CA ASN A 121 -9.01 -19.46 -19.19
C ASN A 121 -8.09 -19.52 -17.94
N LYS A 122 -6.91 -19.00 -18.05
CA LYS A 122 -5.93 -18.89 -16.97
C LYS A 122 -5.41 -17.48 -16.89
N LEU A 123 -5.34 -16.93 -15.69
CA LEU A 123 -4.57 -15.72 -15.40
C LEU A 123 -3.23 -16.15 -14.81
N SER A 124 -2.15 -15.75 -15.44
CA SER A 124 -0.79 -15.97 -14.96
C SER A 124 -0.05 -14.65 -14.80
N CYS A 125 0.87 -14.56 -13.84
CA CYS A 125 1.65 -13.36 -13.60
C CYS A 125 3.14 -13.68 -13.42
N SER A 126 3.99 -12.70 -13.78
CA SER A 126 5.45 -12.75 -13.70
C SER A 126 6.05 -11.39 -13.35
N ILE A 127 7.30 -11.37 -12.91
CA ILE A 127 8.15 -10.17 -12.85
C ILE A 127 9.39 -10.44 -13.69
N GLY A 128 9.56 -9.72 -14.81
CA GLY A 128 10.60 -10.02 -15.78
C GLY A 128 10.46 -11.46 -16.29
N SER A 129 11.50 -12.30 -16.08
CA SER A 129 11.47 -13.74 -16.43
C SER A 129 10.94 -14.65 -15.31
N ASP A 130 10.70 -14.11 -14.12
CA ASP A 130 10.33 -14.90 -12.95
C ASP A 130 8.82 -15.11 -12.90
N TYR A 131 8.41 -16.36 -13.12
CA TYR A 131 7.03 -16.77 -12.99
C TYR A 131 6.60 -16.73 -11.52
N LEU A 132 5.48 -16.06 -11.23
CA LEU A 132 4.97 -15.87 -9.87
C LEU A 132 3.85 -16.84 -9.53
N GLY A 133 2.97 -17.13 -10.48
CA GLY A 133 1.86 -18.05 -10.27
C GLY A 133 0.73 -17.85 -11.27
N SER A 134 -0.29 -18.70 -11.15
CA SER A 134 -1.50 -18.63 -11.96
C SER A 134 -2.73 -19.16 -11.23
N VAL A 135 -3.90 -18.77 -11.74
CA VAL A 135 -5.21 -19.27 -11.33
C VAL A 135 -6.04 -19.57 -12.58
N ASP A 136 -6.58 -20.79 -12.64
CA ASP A 136 -7.51 -21.20 -13.68
C ASP A 136 -8.94 -20.78 -13.33
N PHE A 137 -9.74 -20.48 -14.32
CA PHE A 137 -11.18 -20.21 -14.20
C PHE A 137 -11.93 -20.88 -15.35
N GLN A 138 -13.25 -20.85 -15.31
CA GLN A 138 -14.05 -21.45 -16.36
C GLN A 138 -14.59 -20.36 -17.30
N GLU A 139 -14.80 -20.66 -18.59
CA GLU A 139 -15.29 -19.73 -19.59
C GLU A 139 -16.59 -19.01 -19.16
N GLN A 140 -17.51 -19.73 -18.53
CA GLN A 140 -18.75 -19.16 -18.01
C GLN A 140 -18.56 -18.16 -16.87
N GLU A 141 -17.36 -18.06 -16.31
CA GLU A 141 -17.00 -17.14 -15.21
C GLU A 141 -16.41 -15.81 -15.70
N LEU A 142 -16.08 -15.69 -16.99
CA LEU A 142 -15.47 -14.51 -17.61
C LEU A 142 -16.17 -13.18 -17.24
N SER A 143 -17.50 -13.20 -17.15
CA SER A 143 -18.29 -12.01 -16.79
C SER A 143 -18.26 -11.64 -15.31
N LYS A 144 -17.64 -12.49 -14.47
CA LYS A 144 -17.62 -12.34 -13.00
C LYS A 144 -16.21 -12.13 -12.44
N LEU A 145 -15.21 -12.06 -13.31
CA LEU A 145 -13.82 -11.97 -12.88
C LEU A 145 -13.57 -10.70 -12.07
N LYS A 146 -12.92 -10.87 -10.94
CA LYS A 146 -12.42 -9.80 -10.08
C LYS A 146 -10.93 -9.97 -9.88
N PHE A 147 -10.18 -8.92 -10.19
CA PHE A 147 -8.78 -8.82 -9.80
C PHE A 147 -8.69 -8.15 -8.44
N ILE A 148 -7.99 -8.78 -7.49
CA ILE A 148 -7.92 -8.29 -6.12
C ILE A 148 -6.45 -8.10 -5.76
N ILE A 149 -6.12 -6.92 -5.24
CA ILE A 149 -4.80 -6.59 -4.70
C ILE A 149 -4.97 -6.39 -3.20
N LYS A 150 -4.24 -7.17 -2.40
CA LYS A 150 -4.21 -7.04 -0.96
C LYS A 150 -2.80 -6.73 -0.51
N GLY A 151 -2.62 -5.63 0.18
CA GLY A 151 -1.36 -5.28 0.83
C GLY A 151 -1.48 -5.31 2.34
N CYS A 152 -0.47 -5.82 3.04
CA CYS A 152 -0.44 -5.86 4.50
C CYS A 152 0.95 -5.46 5.00
N ASP A 153 1.00 -4.61 6.04
CA ASP A 153 2.21 -4.30 6.76
C ASP A 153 2.63 -5.42 7.73
N ALA A 154 3.75 -5.24 8.40
CA ALA A 154 4.27 -6.20 9.38
C ALA A 154 3.38 -6.36 10.63
N LEU A 155 2.48 -5.41 10.89
CA LEU A 155 1.53 -5.43 11.99
C LEU A 155 0.19 -6.04 11.59
N SER A 156 0.07 -6.54 10.35
CA SER A 156 -1.16 -7.09 9.78
C SER A 156 -2.27 -6.06 9.54
N ASN A 157 -1.94 -4.77 9.44
CA ASN A 157 -2.86 -3.78 8.89
C ASN A 157 -2.89 -3.98 7.37
N CYS A 158 -4.07 -4.20 6.82
CA CYS A 158 -4.22 -4.54 5.41
C CYS A 158 -5.14 -3.56 4.70
N ASP A 159 -4.83 -3.30 3.44
CA ASP A 159 -5.70 -2.64 2.48
C ASP A 159 -5.99 -3.59 1.31
N VAL A 160 -7.23 -3.61 0.85
CA VAL A 160 -7.69 -4.49 -0.22
C VAL A 160 -8.37 -3.65 -1.29
N LYS A 161 -7.92 -3.78 -2.52
CA LYS A 161 -8.52 -3.13 -3.70
C LYS A 161 -9.05 -4.19 -4.65
N THR A 162 -10.27 -3.99 -5.13
CA THR A 162 -10.96 -4.93 -6.03
C THR A 162 -11.36 -4.23 -7.32
N PHE A 163 -11.08 -4.87 -8.45
CA PHE A 163 -11.37 -4.36 -9.79
C PHE A 163 -12.20 -5.38 -10.55
N ASN A 164 -13.14 -4.90 -11.37
CA ASN A 164 -13.85 -5.76 -12.31
C ASN A 164 -12.96 -6.04 -13.52
N LEU A 165 -12.74 -7.29 -13.85
CA LEU A 165 -11.91 -7.64 -15.01
C LEU A 165 -12.80 -8.04 -16.18
N SER A 166 -12.63 -7.37 -17.31
CA SER A 166 -13.32 -7.66 -18.57
C SER A 166 -12.31 -8.14 -19.59
N VAL A 167 -12.52 -9.35 -20.09
CA VAL A 167 -11.63 -9.97 -21.09
C VAL A 167 -12.23 -9.78 -22.47
N GLN A 168 -11.44 -9.23 -23.38
CA GLN A 168 -11.77 -9.12 -24.80
C GLN A 168 -10.99 -10.15 -25.58
N ASN A 169 -11.67 -10.85 -26.50
CA ASN A 169 -10.99 -11.77 -27.38
C ASN A 169 -10.03 -11.02 -28.29
N LYS A 170 -8.88 -11.61 -28.55
CA LYS A 170 -7.93 -11.09 -29.53
C LYS A 170 -8.61 -11.03 -30.89
N THR A 171 -8.83 -9.83 -31.40
CA THR A 171 -9.25 -9.65 -32.79
C THR A 171 -8.11 -10.09 -33.71
N GLY A 172 -8.32 -11.19 -34.43
CA GLY A 172 -7.38 -11.76 -35.39
C GLY A 172 -7.14 -10.83 -36.60
#